data_4eee98997c27553dbe5d73540d9db8bf
#
_entry.id   4eee98997c27553dbe5d73540d9db8bf
#
_cell.length_a   1.000
_cell.length_b   1.000
_cell.length_c   1.000
_cell.angle_alpha   90.00
_cell.angle_beta   90.00
_cell.angle_gamma   90.00
#
_symmetry.space_group_name_H-M   'P 1'
#
loop_
_entity.id
_entity.type
_entity.pdbx_description
1 polymer ?
#
loop_
_entity_poly.entity_id
_entity_poly.type
_entity_poly.pdbx_seq_one_letter_code
_entity_poly.pdbx_strand_id
1 'polypeptide(L)'
;MWLFYFYFKPSRKNIETNYMDALNAMLMADKRKAIALLSKIVKKDSEHINAYLQLGNLLREDDPDRAIKIHQMLTVRQNLPKEKKIEILKSLSLDYDKVGDLEKAKIEAEKVLKIDKSNHWASSFLLMIAEK
;
A
#
# COMPACT_ATOMS: atom_id res chain seq x y z
N MET A 1 -18.71 16.92 -25.54
CA MET A 1 -17.60 16.60 -24.63
C MET A 1 -18.04 16.16 -23.23
N TRP A 2 -19.06 16.77 -22.70
CA TRP A 2 -19.64 16.42 -21.39
C TRP A 2 -20.25 15.01 -21.36
N LEU A 3 -20.97 14.65 -22.41
CA LEU A 3 -21.58 13.32 -22.59
C LEU A 3 -20.51 12.21 -22.73
N PHE A 4 -19.37 12.53 -23.30
CA PHE A 4 -18.25 11.59 -23.47
C PHE A 4 -17.60 11.24 -22.14
N TYR A 5 -17.45 12.21 -21.23
CA TYR A 5 -16.89 12.00 -19.90
C TYR A 5 -17.79 11.08 -19.06
N PHE A 6 -19.12 11.25 -19.14
CA PHE A 6 -20.08 10.39 -18.44
C PHE A 6 -20.09 8.95 -18.98
N TYR A 7 -19.85 8.80 -20.29
CA TYR A 7 -19.88 7.49 -20.94
C TYR A 7 -18.65 6.63 -20.60
N PHE A 8 -17.50 7.25 -20.35
CA PHE A 8 -16.24 6.56 -20.09
C PHE A 8 -15.81 6.56 -18.63
N LYS A 9 -16.58 7.20 -17.74
CA LYS A 9 -16.30 7.12 -16.29
C LYS A 9 -16.55 5.68 -15.83
N PRO A 10 -15.52 4.99 -15.29
CA PRO A 10 -15.71 3.60 -14.82
C PRO A 10 -16.75 3.60 -13.72
N SER A 11 -17.70 2.68 -13.80
CA SER A 11 -18.69 2.54 -12.76
C SER A 11 -17.99 2.05 -11.49
N ARG A 12 -18.43 2.53 -10.34
CA ARG A 12 -17.97 2.07 -9.03
C ARG A 12 -18.05 0.55 -8.91
N LYS A 13 -19.10 -0.06 -9.47
CA LYS A 13 -19.32 -1.51 -9.51
C LYS A 13 -18.17 -2.24 -10.22
N ASN A 14 -17.68 -1.71 -11.35
CA ASN A 14 -16.56 -2.31 -12.09
C ASN A 14 -15.24 -2.25 -11.30
N ILE A 15 -15.02 -1.15 -10.60
CA ILE A 15 -13.84 -0.98 -9.74
C ILE A 15 -13.89 -1.98 -8.58
N GLU A 16 -15.03 -2.11 -7.91
CA GLU A 16 -15.22 -3.05 -6.81
C GLU A 16 -15.03 -4.50 -7.26
N THR A 17 -15.60 -4.88 -8.42
CA THR A 17 -15.43 -6.21 -9.01
C THR A 17 -13.96 -6.48 -9.33
N ASN A 18 -13.26 -5.54 -9.94
CA ASN A 18 -11.84 -5.66 -10.25
C ASN A 18 -10.99 -5.78 -8.99
N TYR A 19 -11.37 -5.07 -7.94
CA TYR A 19 -10.66 -5.15 -6.66
C TYR A 19 -10.85 -6.51 -6.00
N MET A 20 -12.06 -7.05 -6.02
CA MET A 20 -12.33 -8.41 -5.53
C MET A 20 -11.55 -9.46 -6.31
N ASP A 21 -11.50 -9.32 -7.63
CA ASP A 21 -10.70 -10.20 -8.50
C ASP A 21 -9.21 -10.12 -8.17
N ALA A 22 -8.71 -8.91 -7.88
CA ALA A 22 -7.33 -8.71 -7.47
C ALA A 22 -7.02 -9.41 -6.14
N LEU A 23 -7.90 -9.28 -5.15
CA LEU A 23 -7.77 -9.95 -3.86
C LEU A 23 -7.79 -11.48 -4.01
N ASN A 24 -8.68 -12.00 -4.87
CA ASN A 24 -8.72 -13.43 -5.19
C ASN A 24 -7.42 -13.90 -5.84
N ALA A 25 -6.87 -13.12 -6.76
CA ALA A 25 -5.59 -13.44 -7.38
C ALA A 25 -4.46 -13.48 -6.35
N MET A 26 -4.48 -12.57 -5.37
CA MET A 26 -3.51 -12.59 -4.25
C MET A 26 -3.64 -13.86 -3.42
N LEU A 27 -4.88 -14.26 -3.09
CA LEU A 27 -5.14 -15.49 -2.34
C LEU A 27 -4.66 -16.74 -3.08
N MET A 28 -4.75 -16.73 -4.42
CA MET A 28 -4.29 -17.83 -5.27
C MET A 28 -2.80 -17.74 -5.59
N ALA A 29 -2.08 -16.80 -4.98
CA ALA A 29 -0.67 -16.53 -5.24
C ALA A 29 -0.36 -16.22 -6.71
N ASP A 30 -1.34 -15.68 -7.43
CA ASP A 30 -1.16 -15.20 -8.81
C ASP A 30 -0.78 -13.71 -8.78
N LYS A 31 0.45 -13.44 -8.45
CA LYS A 31 1.02 -12.10 -8.27
C LYS A 31 0.89 -11.25 -9.53
N ARG A 32 1.18 -11.83 -10.68
CA ARG A 32 1.11 -11.15 -11.99
C ARG A 32 -0.29 -10.60 -12.28
N LYS A 33 -1.29 -11.46 -12.10
CA LYS A 33 -2.69 -11.10 -12.30
C LYS A 33 -3.12 -10.03 -11.29
N ALA A 34 -2.73 -10.18 -10.02
CA ALA A 34 -3.04 -9.22 -8.97
C ALA A 34 -2.46 -7.83 -9.30
N ILE A 35 -1.20 -7.75 -9.69
CA ILE A 35 -0.54 -6.49 -10.07
C ILE A 35 -1.25 -5.85 -11.27
N ALA A 36 -1.58 -6.64 -12.29
CA ALA A 36 -2.27 -6.13 -13.47
C ALA A 36 -3.63 -5.53 -13.13
N LEU A 37 -4.42 -6.21 -12.31
CA LEU A 37 -5.74 -5.74 -11.87
C LEU A 37 -5.63 -4.50 -10.99
N LEU A 38 -4.73 -4.48 -10.02
CA LEU A 38 -4.52 -3.33 -9.14
C LEU A 38 -4.02 -2.11 -9.91
N SER A 39 -3.10 -2.31 -10.86
CA SER A 39 -2.60 -1.23 -11.73
C SER A 39 -3.73 -0.60 -12.55
N LYS A 40 -4.64 -1.44 -13.03
CA LYS A 40 -5.81 -0.98 -13.78
C LYS A 40 -6.75 -0.14 -12.90
N ILE A 41 -6.97 -0.58 -11.66
CA ILE A 41 -7.83 0.13 -10.71
C ILE A 41 -7.27 1.53 -10.40
N VAL A 42 -5.98 1.63 -10.06
CA VAL A 42 -5.38 2.92 -9.68
C VAL A 42 -5.30 3.91 -10.83
N LYS A 43 -5.28 3.44 -12.07
CA LYS A 43 -5.39 4.30 -13.25
C LYS A 43 -6.78 4.91 -13.41
N LYS A 44 -7.82 4.17 -13.03
CA LYS A 44 -9.21 4.61 -13.14
C LYS A 44 -9.68 5.39 -11.91
N ASP A 45 -9.14 5.08 -10.73
CA ASP A 45 -9.52 5.69 -9.47
C ASP A 45 -8.26 6.03 -8.65
N SER A 46 -7.82 7.27 -8.77
CA SER A 46 -6.64 7.79 -8.07
C SER A 46 -6.84 7.92 -6.56
N GLU A 47 -8.07 7.75 -6.07
CA GLU A 47 -8.39 7.84 -4.65
C GLU A 47 -8.51 6.46 -3.97
N HIS A 48 -8.30 5.38 -4.70
CA HIS A 48 -8.44 4.02 -4.17
C HIS A 48 -7.22 3.62 -3.34
N ILE A 49 -7.24 3.99 -2.08
CA ILE A 49 -6.11 3.79 -1.15
C ILE A 49 -5.74 2.32 -0.99
N ASN A 50 -6.74 1.46 -0.82
CA ASN A 50 -6.50 0.02 -0.63
C ASN A 50 -5.81 -0.62 -1.85
N ALA A 51 -6.20 -0.22 -3.06
CA ALA A 51 -5.57 -0.73 -4.27
C ALA A 51 -4.11 -0.28 -4.37
N TYR A 52 -3.82 0.98 -4.09
CA TYR A 52 -2.44 1.47 -4.03
C TYR A 52 -1.61 0.75 -2.97
N LEU A 53 -2.18 0.58 -1.77
CA LEU A 53 -1.49 -0.09 -0.67
C LEU A 53 -1.09 -1.52 -1.06
N GLN A 54 -2.04 -2.28 -1.60
CA GLN A 54 -1.78 -3.66 -2.03
C GLN A 54 -0.81 -3.73 -3.21
N LEU A 55 -0.94 -2.81 -4.16
CA LEU A 55 -0.03 -2.73 -5.31
C LEU A 55 1.42 -2.51 -4.83
N GLY A 56 1.64 -1.56 -3.94
CA GLY A 56 2.95 -1.33 -3.36
C GLY A 56 3.49 -2.55 -2.64
N ASN A 57 2.66 -3.22 -1.85
CA ASN A 57 3.05 -4.43 -1.13
C ASN A 57 3.49 -5.56 -2.09
N LEU A 58 2.78 -5.74 -3.19
CA LEU A 58 3.15 -6.75 -4.20
C LEU A 58 4.43 -6.40 -4.95
N LEU A 59 4.69 -5.11 -5.17
CA LEU A 59 5.88 -4.65 -5.89
C LEU A 59 7.15 -4.71 -5.04
N ARG A 60 7.04 -4.80 -3.72
CA ARG A 60 8.18 -4.73 -2.80
C ARG A 60 9.32 -5.67 -3.16
N GLU A 61 9.02 -6.91 -3.53
CA GLU A 61 10.05 -7.90 -3.82
C GLU A 61 10.82 -7.60 -5.11
N ASP A 62 10.12 -7.19 -6.15
CA ASP A 62 10.71 -7.04 -7.48
C ASP A 62 11.12 -5.59 -7.80
N ASP A 63 10.42 -4.62 -7.22
CA ASP A 63 10.66 -3.20 -7.46
C ASP A 63 10.40 -2.40 -6.19
N PRO A 64 11.27 -2.55 -5.17
CA PRO A 64 11.06 -1.90 -3.88
C PRO A 64 11.09 -0.36 -3.96
N ASP A 65 11.83 0.22 -4.89
CA ASP A 65 11.86 1.68 -5.07
C ASP A 65 10.49 2.21 -5.49
N ARG A 66 9.80 1.48 -6.36
CA ARG A 66 8.44 1.85 -6.77
C ARG A 66 7.45 1.65 -5.63
N ALA A 67 7.60 0.59 -4.84
CA ALA A 67 6.80 0.36 -3.63
C ALA A 67 6.92 1.54 -2.67
N ILE A 68 8.15 2.01 -2.41
CA ILE A 68 8.42 3.17 -1.56
C ILE A 68 7.66 4.40 -2.08
N LYS A 69 7.77 4.70 -3.36
CA LYS A 69 7.09 5.86 -3.96
C LYS A 69 5.58 5.80 -3.77
N ILE A 70 4.98 4.64 -3.99
CA ILE A 70 3.55 4.44 -3.82
C ILE A 70 3.15 4.65 -2.35
N HIS A 71 3.85 4.03 -1.42
CA HIS A 71 3.52 4.13 0.00
C HIS A 71 3.79 5.53 0.56
N GLN A 72 4.87 6.21 0.12
CA GLN A 72 5.11 7.62 0.49
C GLN A 72 3.97 8.53 0.04
N MET A 73 3.47 8.33 -1.17
CA MET A 73 2.34 9.09 -1.69
C MET A 73 1.10 8.90 -0.81
N LEU A 74 0.89 7.72 -0.26
CA LEU A 74 -0.24 7.45 0.63
C LEU A 74 -0.08 8.11 2.00
N THR A 75 1.14 8.31 2.49
CA THR A 75 1.36 8.92 3.81
C THR A 75 0.89 10.36 3.89
N VAL A 76 0.80 11.07 2.77
CA VAL A 76 0.36 12.48 2.73
C VAL A 76 -1.15 12.65 2.55
N ARG A 77 -1.89 11.55 2.41
CA ARG A 77 -3.35 11.60 2.30
C ARG A 77 -3.97 12.08 3.61
N GLN A 78 -4.98 12.94 3.50
CA GLN A 78 -5.67 13.49 4.66
C GLN A 78 -6.89 12.64 5.02
N ASN A 79 -7.35 12.76 6.27
CA ASN A 79 -8.58 12.14 6.77
C ASN A 79 -8.58 10.61 6.71
N LEU A 80 -7.40 10.00 6.81
CA LEU A 80 -7.29 8.54 6.89
C LEU A 80 -7.60 8.04 8.29
N PRO A 81 -8.35 6.93 8.41
CA PRO A 81 -8.50 6.26 9.72
C PRO A 81 -7.14 5.90 10.31
N LYS A 82 -7.08 5.89 11.62
CA LYS A 82 -5.88 5.54 12.39
C LYS A 82 -5.29 4.19 11.95
N GLU A 83 -6.13 3.19 11.79
CA GLU A 83 -5.76 1.84 11.37
C GLU A 83 -5.12 1.84 9.97
N LYS A 84 -5.65 2.67 9.08
CA LYS A 84 -5.12 2.79 7.72
C LYS A 84 -3.76 3.49 7.72
N LYS A 85 -3.58 4.51 8.53
CA LYS A 85 -2.28 5.17 8.70
C LYS A 85 -1.22 4.18 9.19
N ILE A 86 -1.57 3.34 10.15
CA ILE A 86 -0.67 2.30 10.68
C ILE A 86 -0.30 1.31 9.57
N GLU A 87 -1.25 0.84 8.77
CA GLU A 87 -0.98 -0.07 7.67
C GLU A 87 0.01 0.53 6.66
N ILE A 88 -0.18 1.79 6.30
CA ILE A 88 0.69 2.49 5.34
C ILE A 88 2.11 2.61 5.91
N LEU A 89 2.25 3.06 7.15
CA LEU A 89 3.55 3.20 7.80
C LEU A 89 4.27 1.87 7.95
N LYS A 90 3.53 0.83 8.28
CA LYS A 90 4.03 -0.54 8.35
C LYS A 90 4.57 -1.01 7.00
N SER A 91 3.81 -0.80 5.94
CA SER A 91 4.21 -1.15 4.57
C SER A 91 5.48 -0.40 4.16
N LEU A 92 5.54 0.90 4.46
CA LEU A 92 6.70 1.75 4.14
C LEU A 92 7.94 1.31 4.93
N SER A 93 7.78 0.93 6.20
CA SER A 93 8.89 0.37 7.00
C SER A 93 9.46 -0.89 6.36
N LEU A 94 8.59 -1.78 5.89
CA LEU A 94 9.00 -3.00 5.20
C LEU A 94 9.71 -2.72 3.88
N ASP A 95 9.26 -1.71 3.16
CA ASP A 95 9.91 -1.28 1.90
C ASP A 95 11.34 -0.81 2.16
N TYR A 96 11.53 0.05 3.16
CA TYR A 96 12.86 0.55 3.52
C TYR A 96 13.78 -0.57 4.02
N ASP A 97 13.25 -1.50 4.79
CA ASP A 97 14.02 -2.69 5.18
C ASP A 97 14.48 -3.49 3.96
N LYS A 98 13.59 -3.63 2.97
CA LYS A 98 13.90 -4.36 1.73
C LYS A 98 15.08 -3.76 0.97
N VAL A 99 15.18 -2.43 0.90
CA VAL A 99 16.31 -1.75 0.23
C VAL A 99 17.52 -1.56 1.15
N GLY A 100 17.44 -1.99 2.40
CA GLY A 100 18.55 -1.88 3.36
C GLY A 100 18.68 -0.52 4.02
N ASP A 101 17.71 0.37 3.86
CA ASP A 101 17.70 1.67 4.54
C ASP A 101 17.09 1.52 5.94
N LEU A 102 17.88 0.99 6.85
CA LEU A 102 17.42 0.64 8.20
C LEU A 102 17.04 1.86 9.03
N GLU A 103 17.70 3.01 8.82
CA GLU A 103 17.35 4.24 9.52
C GLU A 103 15.94 4.71 9.18
N LYS A 104 15.61 4.75 7.89
CA LYS A 104 14.25 5.13 7.46
C LYS A 104 13.22 4.10 7.88
N ALA A 105 13.55 2.81 7.80
CA ALA A 105 12.67 1.74 8.29
C ALA A 105 12.32 1.95 9.76
N LYS A 106 13.32 2.26 10.59
CA LYS A 106 13.15 2.54 12.02
C LYS A 106 12.25 3.75 12.24
N ILE A 107 12.49 4.86 11.52
CA ILE A 107 11.71 6.10 11.67
C ILE A 107 10.23 5.83 11.41
N GLU A 108 9.89 5.10 10.34
CA GLU A 108 8.50 4.81 10.00
C GLU A 108 7.84 3.89 11.04
N ALA A 109 8.55 2.90 11.55
CA ALA A 109 8.05 2.03 12.61
C ALA A 109 7.82 2.79 13.93
N GLU A 110 8.70 3.74 14.26
CA GLU A 110 8.54 4.61 15.43
C GLU A 110 7.29 5.49 15.33
N LYS A 111 6.94 5.92 14.10
CA LYS A 111 5.70 6.66 13.86
C LYS A 111 4.46 5.80 14.20
N VAL A 112 4.52 4.50 13.93
CA VAL A 112 3.45 3.58 14.33
C VAL A 112 3.25 3.60 15.83
N LEU A 113 4.33 3.56 16.62
CA LEU A 113 4.26 3.61 18.08
C LEU A 113 3.74 4.94 18.61
N LYS A 114 3.94 6.04 17.88
CA LYS A 114 3.34 7.33 18.24
C LYS A 114 1.82 7.33 18.10
N ILE A 115 1.30 6.57 17.15
CA ILE A 115 -0.14 6.44 16.91
C ILE A 115 -0.74 5.40 17.87
N ASP A 116 -0.06 4.27 18.05
CA ASP A 116 -0.48 3.16 18.87
C ASP A 116 0.70 2.64 19.71
N LYS A 117 0.79 3.09 20.96
CA LYS A 117 1.92 2.81 21.85
C LYS A 117 2.11 1.32 22.16
N SER A 118 1.05 0.54 22.04
CA SER A 118 1.08 -0.90 22.35
C SER A 118 1.14 -1.77 21.08
N ASN A 119 1.47 -1.18 19.94
CA ASN A 119 1.52 -1.91 18.68
C ASN A 119 2.62 -2.97 18.69
N HIS A 120 2.22 -4.23 18.73
CA HIS A 120 3.15 -5.36 18.83
C HIS A 120 4.02 -5.51 17.57
N TRP A 121 3.44 -5.28 16.40
CA TRP A 121 4.22 -5.36 15.15
C TRP A 121 5.39 -4.37 15.18
N ALA A 122 5.11 -3.10 15.52
CA ALA A 122 6.13 -2.06 15.53
C ALA A 122 7.25 -2.35 16.53
N SER A 123 6.90 -2.79 17.73
CA SER A 123 7.87 -3.16 18.75
C SER A 123 8.75 -4.32 18.30
N SER A 124 8.15 -5.36 17.74
CA SER A 124 8.88 -6.53 17.21
C SER A 124 9.77 -6.17 16.04
N PHE A 125 9.26 -5.34 15.13
CA PHE A 125 10.02 -4.86 13.96
C PHE A 125 11.25 -4.06 14.39
N LEU A 126 11.09 -3.15 15.34
CA LEU A 126 12.20 -2.33 15.86
C LEU A 126 13.29 -3.19 16.53
N LEU A 127 12.91 -4.23 17.25
CA LEU A 127 13.85 -5.18 17.82
C LEU A 127 14.63 -5.92 16.71
N MET A 128 13.92 -6.36 15.68
CA MET A 128 14.54 -7.03 14.53
C MET A 128 15.52 -6.12 13.80
N ILE A 129 15.15 -4.85 13.58
CA ILE A 129 16.01 -3.86 12.92
C ILE A 129 17.28 -3.59 13.75
N ALA A 130 17.15 -3.53 15.07
CA ALA A 130 18.28 -3.28 15.98
C ALA A 130 19.35 -4.39 15.94
N GLU A 131 18.95 -5.61 15.54
CA GLU A 131 19.85 -6.76 15.42
C GLU A 131 20.62 -6.80 14.07
N LYS A 132 20.19 -6.02 13.12
CA LYS A 132 20.85 -5.93 11.82
C LYS A 132 21.99 -4.92 11.84
#